data_4d1a1e2764aba9950abb4d9c5eb9d69f
#
_entry.id   4d1a1e2764aba9950abb4d9c5eb9d69f
#
_cell.length_a   1.000
_cell.length_b   1.000
_cell.length_c   1.000
_cell.angle_alpha   90.00
_cell.angle_beta   90.00
_cell.angle_gamma   90.00
#
_symmetry.space_group_name_H-M   'P 1'
#
loop_
_entity.id
_entity.type
_entity.pdbx_description
1 polymer ?
#
loop_
_entity_poly.entity_id
_entity_poly.type
_entity_poly.pdbx_seq_one_letter_code
_entity_poly.pdbx_strand_id
1 'polypeptide(L)'
;MSKTVYTQEHEWLRIEDDGSVTVGITDYAQDHLGDIVYVQLPENGREFAKGDEAAVIESVKTAGEILMPAAGTVTEINTTLADEPGKVNEDPLGAGWFFKFKVNQASDLDGFMDEAGYNAYIETLH
;
A
#
# COMPACT_ATOMS: atom_id res chain seq x y z
N MET A 1 2.61 9.26 -17.38
CA MET A 1 3.70 9.14 -16.40
C MET A 1 3.11 8.80 -15.04
N SER A 2 3.80 7.97 -14.29
CA SER A 2 3.33 7.61 -12.97
C SER A 2 3.68 8.69 -11.94
N LYS A 3 2.89 8.75 -10.88
CA LYS A 3 3.11 9.66 -9.76
C LYS A 3 3.00 8.86 -8.48
N THR A 4 3.94 9.02 -7.57
CA THR A 4 3.91 8.33 -6.28
C THR A 4 3.53 9.31 -5.17
N VAL A 5 2.53 8.92 -4.37
CA VAL A 5 2.10 9.69 -3.22
C VAL A 5 2.05 8.77 -1.99
N TYR A 6 1.87 9.33 -0.82
CA TYR A 6 1.97 8.61 0.45
C TYR A 6 0.82 8.95 1.37
N THR A 7 0.40 7.96 2.19
CA THR A 7 -0.66 8.16 3.16
C THR A 7 -0.07 8.30 4.56
N GLN A 8 -0.90 8.79 5.50
CA GLN A 8 -0.50 8.90 6.91
C GLN A 8 -0.38 7.52 7.57
N GLU A 9 -0.93 6.48 6.95
CA GLU A 9 -0.80 5.10 7.42
C GLU A 9 0.45 4.41 6.87
N HIS A 10 1.34 5.19 6.22
CA HIS A 10 2.62 4.70 5.70
C HIS A 10 2.47 3.73 4.53
N GLU A 11 1.51 4.02 3.67
CA GLU A 11 1.33 3.31 2.40
C GLU A 11 1.81 4.22 1.28
N TRP A 12 2.41 3.62 0.25
CA TRP A 12 2.72 4.37 -0.97
C TRP A 12 1.74 3.97 -2.06
N LEU A 13 1.41 4.94 -2.89
CA LEU A 13 0.46 4.75 -3.99
C LEU A 13 1.14 5.23 -5.27
N ARG A 14 1.32 4.32 -6.23
CA ARG A 14 1.84 4.69 -7.54
C ARG A 14 0.66 4.82 -8.49
N ILE A 15 0.37 6.05 -8.91
CA ILE A 15 -0.79 6.37 -9.71
C ILE A 15 -0.36 6.43 -11.17
N GLU A 16 -0.96 5.58 -12.01
CA GLU A 16 -0.70 5.56 -13.45
C GLU A 16 -1.69 6.45 -14.19
N ASP A 17 -1.34 6.81 -15.44
CA ASP A 17 -2.17 7.71 -16.24
C ASP A 17 -3.55 7.12 -16.57
N ASP A 18 -3.67 5.79 -16.58
CA ASP A 18 -4.94 5.11 -16.88
C ASP A 18 -5.84 4.95 -15.66
N GLY A 19 -5.45 5.50 -14.51
CA GLY A 19 -6.23 5.38 -13.27
C GLY A 19 -5.93 4.16 -12.44
N SER A 20 -4.95 3.34 -12.86
CA SER A 20 -4.48 2.21 -12.04
C SER A 20 -3.60 2.74 -10.93
N VAL A 21 -3.75 2.16 -9.73
CA VAL A 21 -2.97 2.54 -8.55
C VAL A 21 -2.34 1.29 -7.97
N THR A 22 -1.01 1.29 -7.83
CA THR A 22 -0.28 0.21 -7.15
C THR A 22 -0.07 0.62 -5.71
N VAL A 23 -0.35 -0.29 -4.78
CA VAL A 23 -0.29 -0.02 -3.34
C VAL A 23 0.75 -0.90 -2.68
N GLY A 24 1.56 -0.30 -1.83
CA GLY A 24 2.50 -1.02 -0.98
C GLY A 24 2.73 -0.23 0.30
N ILE A 25 3.61 -0.72 1.16
CA ILE A 25 3.96 0.00 2.39
C ILE A 25 5.36 0.59 2.26
N THR A 26 5.60 1.68 2.99
CA THR A 26 6.87 2.39 2.92
C THR A 26 7.96 1.65 3.68
N ASP A 27 9.21 2.04 3.45
CA ASP A 27 10.34 1.51 4.20
C ASP A 27 10.18 1.79 5.70
N TYR A 28 9.67 2.95 6.05
CA TYR A 28 9.36 3.29 7.44
C TYR A 28 8.39 2.27 8.06
N ALA A 29 7.34 1.91 7.33
CA ALA A 29 6.35 0.97 7.83
C ALA A 29 6.93 -0.42 8.03
N GLN A 30 7.69 -0.95 7.05
CA GLN A 30 8.24 -2.29 7.17
C GLN A 30 9.28 -2.37 8.30
N ASP A 31 10.05 -1.30 8.50
CA ASP A 31 11.03 -1.25 9.57
C ASP A 31 10.35 -1.30 10.95
N HIS A 32 9.24 -0.59 11.09
CA HIS A 32 8.49 -0.58 12.36
C HIS A 32 7.74 -1.89 12.61
N LEU A 33 7.26 -2.55 11.56
CA LEU A 33 6.59 -3.83 11.70
C LEU A 33 7.57 -4.96 12.01
N GLY A 34 8.81 -4.87 11.52
CA GLY A 34 9.77 -5.94 11.62
C GLY A 34 9.52 -6.99 10.54
N ASP A 35 10.04 -8.21 10.73
CA ASP A 35 9.94 -9.26 9.73
C ASP A 35 8.50 -9.65 9.46
N ILE A 36 8.08 -9.50 8.20
CA ILE A 36 6.74 -9.87 7.76
C ILE A 36 6.71 -11.39 7.54
N VAL A 37 5.76 -12.06 8.20
CA VAL A 37 5.66 -13.52 8.14
C VAL A 37 4.40 -14.01 7.45
N TYR A 38 3.40 -13.13 7.26
CA TYR A 38 2.16 -13.48 6.59
C TYR A 38 1.52 -12.26 5.96
N VAL A 39 1.01 -12.43 4.74
CA VAL A 39 0.27 -11.39 4.03
C VAL A 39 -1.02 -12.00 3.50
N GLN A 40 -2.15 -11.37 3.82
CA GLN A 40 -3.43 -11.75 3.23
C GLN A 40 -3.78 -10.68 2.19
N LEU A 41 -3.90 -11.10 0.93
CA LEU A 41 -4.17 -10.20 -0.19
C LEU A 41 -5.67 -10.13 -0.45
N PRO A 42 -6.16 -9.01 -1.05
CA PRO A 42 -7.57 -8.93 -1.43
C PRO A 42 -7.86 -9.84 -2.61
N GLU A 43 -9.14 -10.06 -2.88
CA GLU A 43 -9.54 -10.82 -4.05
C GLU A 43 -9.46 -9.94 -5.30
N ASN A 44 -8.92 -10.51 -6.38
CA ASN A 44 -8.89 -9.83 -7.68
C ASN A 44 -10.34 -9.63 -8.16
N GLY A 45 -10.64 -8.43 -8.62
CA GLY A 45 -11.98 -8.09 -9.11
C GLY A 45 -12.93 -7.58 -8.05
N ARG A 46 -12.52 -7.58 -6.79
CA ARG A 46 -13.39 -7.11 -5.70
C ARG A 46 -13.43 -5.58 -5.64
N GLU A 47 -14.62 -5.05 -5.40
CA GLU A 47 -14.81 -3.62 -5.18
C GLU A 47 -14.70 -3.29 -3.70
N PHE A 48 -14.08 -2.15 -3.40
CA PHE A 48 -13.92 -1.65 -2.04
C PHE A 48 -14.32 -0.18 -1.98
N ALA A 49 -14.85 0.22 -0.83
CA ALA A 49 -15.05 1.63 -0.53
C ALA A 49 -13.78 2.17 0.16
N LYS A 50 -13.63 3.49 0.17
CA LYS A 50 -12.54 4.13 0.90
C LYS A 50 -12.61 3.72 2.37
N GLY A 51 -11.46 3.32 2.93
CA GLY A 51 -11.37 2.92 4.32
C GLY A 51 -11.66 1.46 4.59
N ASP A 52 -12.10 0.70 3.59
CA ASP A 52 -12.31 -0.74 3.76
C ASP A 52 -10.97 -1.44 3.91
N GLU A 53 -10.95 -2.51 4.69
CA GLU A 53 -9.75 -3.32 4.88
C GLU A 53 -9.51 -4.15 3.62
N ALA A 54 -8.39 -3.89 2.94
CA ALA A 54 -8.05 -4.55 1.69
C ALA A 54 -7.05 -5.68 1.88
N ALA A 55 -6.03 -5.50 2.72
CA ALA A 55 -5.00 -6.50 2.95
C ALA A 55 -4.67 -6.57 4.43
N VAL A 56 -4.15 -7.71 4.88
CA VAL A 56 -3.70 -7.91 6.26
C VAL A 56 -2.23 -8.30 6.24
N ILE A 57 -1.47 -7.75 7.17
CA ILE A 57 -0.05 -8.04 7.32
C ILE A 57 0.19 -8.56 8.73
N GLU A 58 0.92 -9.66 8.86
CA GLU A 58 1.36 -10.14 10.16
C GLU A 58 2.87 -10.18 10.19
N SER A 59 3.45 -9.62 11.25
CA SER A 59 4.89 -9.64 11.48
C SER A 59 5.19 -10.40 12.76
N VAL A 60 6.47 -10.58 13.04
CA VAL A 60 6.91 -11.25 14.28
C VAL A 60 6.51 -10.47 15.54
N LYS A 61 6.22 -9.18 15.41
CA LYS A 61 5.90 -8.31 16.54
C LYS A 61 4.43 -7.97 16.66
N THR A 62 3.73 -7.84 15.53
CA THR A 62 2.38 -7.25 15.52
C THR A 62 1.65 -7.60 14.24
N ALA A 63 0.38 -7.20 14.17
CA ALA A 63 -0.41 -7.30 12.95
C ALA A 63 -0.84 -5.91 12.51
N GLY A 64 -1.00 -5.72 11.21
CA GLY A 64 -1.49 -4.48 10.64
C GLY A 64 -2.36 -4.77 9.44
N GLU A 65 -2.94 -3.72 8.89
CA GLU A 65 -3.81 -3.85 7.72
C GLU A 65 -3.59 -2.69 6.78
N ILE A 66 -3.88 -2.93 5.49
CA ILE A 66 -3.89 -1.89 4.48
C ILE A 66 -5.34 -1.56 4.19
N LEU A 67 -5.72 -0.30 4.43
CA LEU A 67 -7.06 0.19 4.14
C LEU A 67 -7.06 0.81 2.75
N MET A 68 -8.20 0.72 2.06
CA MET A 68 -8.31 1.32 0.72
C MET A 68 -8.17 2.83 0.82
N PRO A 69 -7.23 3.42 0.09
CA PRO A 69 -7.03 4.87 0.12
C PRO A 69 -8.15 5.62 -0.63
N ALA A 70 -8.84 4.92 -1.53
CA ALA A 70 -9.95 5.47 -2.31
C ALA A 70 -10.82 4.32 -2.78
N ALA A 71 -12.07 4.62 -3.15
CA ALA A 71 -12.97 3.60 -3.67
C ALA A 71 -12.48 3.12 -5.04
N GLY A 72 -12.52 1.82 -5.26
CA GLY A 72 -12.08 1.24 -6.53
C GLY A 72 -12.21 -0.26 -6.56
N THR A 73 -11.79 -0.85 -7.68
CA THR A 73 -11.86 -2.29 -7.92
C THR A 73 -10.44 -2.85 -8.06
N VAL A 74 -10.15 -3.90 -7.32
CA VAL A 74 -8.83 -4.56 -7.38
C VAL A 74 -8.68 -5.23 -8.74
N THR A 75 -7.58 -4.92 -9.43
CA THR A 75 -7.30 -5.46 -10.77
C THR A 75 -6.15 -6.45 -10.79
N GLU A 76 -5.28 -6.41 -9.79
CA GLU A 76 -4.12 -7.30 -9.74
C GLU A 76 -3.66 -7.45 -8.30
N ILE A 77 -3.17 -8.64 -7.95
CA ILE A 77 -2.58 -8.88 -6.64
C ILE A 77 -1.20 -9.49 -6.81
N ASN A 78 -0.30 -9.21 -5.86
CA ASN A 78 1.06 -9.73 -5.91
C ASN A 78 1.13 -11.08 -5.18
N THR A 79 0.82 -12.14 -5.89
CA THR A 79 0.75 -13.48 -5.31
C THR A 79 2.08 -13.97 -4.74
N THR A 80 3.20 -13.37 -5.14
CA THR A 80 4.51 -13.69 -4.59
C THR A 80 4.54 -13.49 -3.09
N LEU A 81 3.82 -12.50 -2.57
CA LEU A 81 3.81 -12.21 -1.13
C LEU A 81 3.15 -13.31 -0.31
N ALA A 82 2.27 -14.11 -0.92
CA ALA A 82 1.65 -15.25 -0.22
C ALA A 82 2.70 -16.31 0.10
N ASP A 83 3.64 -16.53 -0.81
CA ASP A 83 4.72 -17.51 -0.65
C ASP A 83 5.95 -16.92 0.03
N GLU A 84 6.23 -15.65 -0.24
CA GLU A 84 7.45 -14.97 0.23
C GLU A 84 7.09 -13.63 0.86
N PRO A 85 6.45 -13.63 2.04
CA PRO A 85 6.06 -12.37 2.68
C PRO A 85 7.25 -11.47 3.02
N GLY A 86 8.44 -12.05 3.18
CA GLY A 86 9.66 -11.29 3.43
C GLY A 86 10.07 -10.34 2.31
N LYS A 87 9.49 -10.48 1.10
CA LYS A 87 9.73 -9.54 0.01
C LYS A 87 9.34 -8.11 0.40
N VAL A 88 8.35 -7.97 1.27
CA VAL A 88 7.94 -6.66 1.76
C VAL A 88 9.10 -5.98 2.49
N ASN A 89 9.86 -6.74 3.28
CA ASN A 89 11.01 -6.20 3.99
C ASN A 89 12.20 -5.94 3.06
N GLU A 90 12.40 -6.82 2.07
CA GLU A 90 13.55 -6.72 1.17
C GLU A 90 13.42 -5.58 0.19
N ASP A 91 12.21 -5.37 -0.36
CA ASP A 91 11.99 -4.39 -1.42
C ASP A 91 10.59 -3.79 -1.34
N PRO A 92 10.31 -3.02 -0.27
CA PRO A 92 8.95 -2.53 -0.04
C PRO A 92 8.43 -1.60 -1.14
N LEU A 93 9.32 -0.89 -1.84
CA LEU A 93 8.92 0.06 -2.88
C LEU A 93 8.92 -0.56 -4.28
N GLY A 94 9.30 -1.82 -4.40
CA GLY A 94 9.39 -2.51 -5.68
C GLY A 94 8.67 -3.84 -5.63
N ALA A 95 9.43 -4.94 -5.57
CA ALA A 95 8.88 -6.29 -5.62
C ALA A 95 7.90 -6.60 -4.48
N GLY A 96 7.91 -5.82 -3.40
CA GLY A 96 7.02 -6.00 -2.25
C GLY A 96 5.68 -5.28 -2.36
N TRP A 97 5.26 -4.85 -3.54
CA TRP A 97 3.94 -4.24 -3.70
C TRP A 97 2.83 -5.25 -3.37
N PHE A 98 1.67 -4.74 -2.92
CA PHE A 98 0.59 -5.62 -2.43
C PHE A 98 -0.48 -5.89 -3.47
N PHE A 99 -1.09 -4.84 -4.02
CA PHE A 99 -2.15 -5.00 -5.01
C PHE A 99 -2.26 -3.74 -5.87
N LYS A 100 -2.98 -3.88 -6.98
CA LYS A 100 -3.33 -2.75 -7.85
C LYS A 100 -4.84 -2.64 -7.90
N PHE A 101 -5.34 -1.41 -7.97
CA PHE A 101 -6.76 -1.20 -8.12
C PHE A 101 -7.02 -0.07 -9.11
N LYS A 102 -8.21 -0.09 -9.69
CA LYS A 102 -8.67 0.98 -10.57
C LYS A 102 -9.54 1.92 -9.74
N VAL A 103 -9.11 3.16 -9.59
CA VAL A 103 -9.84 4.13 -8.78
C VAL A 103 -11.13 4.53 -9.51
N ASN A 104 -12.22 4.71 -8.75
CA ASN A 104 -13.51 5.12 -9.33
C ASN A 104 -13.47 6.58 -9.80
N GLN A 105 -12.84 7.44 -9.02
CA GLN A 105 -12.71 8.85 -9.37
C GLN A 105 -11.28 9.32 -9.07
N ALA A 106 -10.59 9.82 -10.08
CA ALA A 106 -9.21 10.26 -9.92
C ALA A 106 -9.05 11.35 -8.84
N SER A 107 -10.08 12.18 -8.65
CA SER A 107 -10.04 13.22 -7.62
C SER A 107 -9.99 12.68 -6.20
N ASP A 108 -10.37 11.42 -6.00
CA ASP A 108 -10.28 10.78 -4.69
C ASP A 108 -8.83 10.57 -4.25
N LEU A 109 -7.89 10.69 -5.19
CA LEU A 109 -6.46 10.55 -4.92
C LEU A 109 -5.78 11.88 -4.61
N ASP A 110 -6.52 12.97 -4.65
CA ASP A 110 -5.99 14.30 -4.32
C ASP A 110 -5.82 14.41 -2.80
N GLY A 111 -4.84 15.19 -2.39
CA GLY A 111 -4.64 15.46 -0.97
C GLY A 111 -3.67 14.53 -0.25
N PHE A 112 -3.16 13.51 -0.92
CA PHE A 112 -2.11 12.69 -0.35
C PHE A 112 -0.77 13.41 -0.40
N MET A 113 0.16 12.98 0.46
CA MET A 113 1.48 13.62 0.55
C MET A 113 2.38 13.20 -0.60
N ASP A 114 3.19 14.13 -1.09
CA ASP A 114 4.30 13.77 -1.97
C ASP A 114 5.46 13.27 -1.10
N GLU A 115 6.58 12.91 -1.72
CA GLU A 115 7.73 12.37 -0.98
C GLU A 115 8.25 13.36 0.07
N ALA A 116 8.37 14.64 -0.28
CA ALA A 116 8.85 15.64 0.65
C ALA A 116 7.90 15.83 1.83
N GLY A 117 6.59 15.85 1.57
CA GLY A 117 5.59 15.98 2.62
C GLY A 117 5.57 14.77 3.54
N TYR A 118 5.72 13.56 2.96
CA TYR A 118 5.76 12.34 3.75
C TYR A 118 7.01 12.30 4.64
N ASN A 119 8.18 12.65 4.08
CA ASN A 119 9.42 12.68 4.86
C ASN A 119 9.33 13.66 6.03
N ALA A 120 8.73 14.83 5.81
CA ALA A 120 8.50 15.79 6.88
C ALA A 120 7.55 15.23 7.94
N TYR A 121 6.52 14.51 7.50
CA TYR A 121 5.56 13.90 8.41
C TYR A 121 6.22 12.86 9.32
N ILE A 122 7.03 11.96 8.77
CA ILE A 122 7.66 10.91 9.60
C ILE A 122 8.68 11.49 10.58
N GLU A 123 9.30 12.62 10.26
CA GLU A 123 10.19 13.30 11.21
C GLU A 123 9.45 13.75 12.46
N THR A 124 8.16 14.05 12.36
CA THR A 124 7.36 14.47 13.51
C THR A 124 6.99 13.31 14.44
N LEU A 125 7.20 12.05 13.99
CA LEU A 125 6.80 10.87 14.73
C LEU A 125 7.88 10.33 15.69
N HIS A 126 9.00 11.00 15.77
CA HIS A 126 10.12 10.60 16.62
C HIS A 126 10.06 11.25 17.99
#